data_310c191f72faa221bb94783f0d7cc95d
#
_entry.id   310c191f72faa221bb94783f0d7cc95d
#
_cell.length_a   1.000
_cell.length_b   1.000
_cell.length_c   1.000
_cell.angle_alpha   90.00
_cell.angle_beta   90.00
_cell.angle_gamma   90.00
#
_symmetry.space_group_name_H-M   'P 1'
#
loop_
_entity.id
_entity.type
_entity.pdbx_description
1 polymer ?
#
loop_
_entity_poly.entity_id
_entity_poly.type
_entity_poly.pdbx_seq_one_letter_code
_entity_poly.pdbx_strand_id
1 'polypeptide(L)'
;PDAHSALLSPCPMTASTAPRALSSRLPWTHPLFWFAAISLAHVAMRLLASPALKRDEAEQTLWTQELALGYGPQPPLYTWLQWAMNQVFGPSVLALSLLKHGLLALTYSLMYLAGRELLDERGAFWASASMVLMPALGWNSVRDQTHTILVTAMACGAWWLLLRIVRRPRPLDFALLGLVCGFGMLAKYSFALVAGAMLLAALSVPEARRALLSRGWWWAPLVGLLVVLAHVAWLLSHLTEATSGTISKMNIQPENGLVKGLLRLLEGVVPSTLLLWALFALWAFRSAWWQRPLAPVSPPMHRVFVRYLGLVLLALAGMVVFAGVSNFKGRWILPLLCMAPLAAFSARPELQHHPRARRYTIAVATMAVILLVAAGIRPWFSGLRGEVDELNHP
;
A
#
# COMPACT_ATOMS: atom_id res chain seq x y z
N PRO A 1 16.47 -70.72 -16.83
CA PRO A 1 17.60 -70.29 -16.07
C PRO A 1 17.91 -68.84 -16.32
N ASP A 2 18.01 -68.16 -15.22
CA ASP A 2 18.78 -66.99 -14.90
C ASP A 2 18.26 -65.59 -15.23
N ALA A 3 17.79 -65.03 -14.16
CA ALA A 3 17.45 -63.66 -13.93
C ALA A 3 18.69 -62.74 -13.91
N HIS A 4 18.59 -61.56 -14.50
CA HIS A 4 19.48 -60.44 -14.17
C HIS A 4 18.67 -59.32 -13.50
N SER A 5 18.81 -59.27 -12.21
CA SER A 5 18.43 -58.14 -11.37
C SER A 5 19.46 -57.01 -11.58
N ALA A 6 19.06 -55.95 -12.29
CA ALA A 6 19.82 -54.71 -12.36
C ALA A 6 19.36 -53.78 -11.21
N LEU A 7 20.21 -53.64 -10.21
CA LEU A 7 20.14 -52.70 -9.12
C LEU A 7 20.23 -51.25 -9.62
N LEU A 8 19.16 -50.52 -9.52
CA LEU A 8 19.15 -49.05 -9.73
C LEU A 8 19.75 -48.40 -8.47
N SER A 9 20.96 -47.91 -8.56
CA SER A 9 21.59 -47.07 -7.57
C SER A 9 20.93 -45.69 -7.54
N PRO A 10 20.59 -45.12 -6.37
CA PRO A 10 20.11 -43.77 -6.30
C PRO A 10 21.26 -42.79 -6.57
N CYS A 11 21.05 -41.92 -7.56
CA CYS A 11 21.92 -40.79 -7.87
C CYS A 11 21.87 -39.79 -6.71
N PRO A 12 22.97 -39.40 -6.04
CA PRO A 12 22.95 -38.38 -5.02
C PRO A 12 22.74 -37.00 -5.71
N MET A 13 21.58 -36.39 -5.49
CA MET A 13 21.38 -34.96 -5.77
C MET A 13 22.28 -34.16 -4.83
N THR A 14 23.47 -33.85 -5.25
CA THR A 14 24.31 -32.84 -4.62
C THR A 14 23.67 -31.47 -4.85
N ALA A 15 22.96 -30.99 -3.84
CA ALA A 15 22.53 -29.57 -3.76
C ALA A 15 23.82 -28.73 -3.71
N SER A 16 24.17 -28.13 -4.83
CA SER A 16 25.22 -27.12 -4.91
C SER A 16 24.83 -25.92 -4.05
N THR A 17 25.34 -25.89 -2.83
CA THR A 17 25.35 -24.72 -1.96
C THR A 17 26.51 -23.80 -2.33
N ALA A 18 26.56 -23.36 -3.59
CA ALA A 18 27.46 -22.26 -3.93
C ALA A 18 26.93 -21.00 -3.22
N PRO A 19 27.76 -20.29 -2.43
CA PRO A 19 27.37 -19.01 -1.88
C PRO A 19 27.07 -18.09 -3.08
N ARG A 20 25.83 -17.55 -3.14
CA ARG A 20 25.50 -16.50 -4.10
C ARG A 20 26.46 -15.35 -3.84
N ALA A 21 27.49 -15.23 -4.69
CA ALA A 21 28.32 -14.07 -4.73
C ALA A 21 27.42 -12.85 -4.77
N LEU A 22 27.56 -11.95 -3.81
CA LEU A 22 27.04 -10.60 -3.86
C LEU A 22 27.70 -9.95 -5.09
N SER A 23 27.09 -10.15 -6.27
CA SER A 23 27.48 -9.41 -7.45
C SER A 23 27.33 -7.94 -7.06
N SER A 24 28.39 -7.18 -7.16
CA SER A 24 28.41 -5.72 -7.02
C SER A 24 27.64 -5.12 -8.19
N ARG A 25 26.32 -5.32 -8.19
CA ARG A 25 25.43 -4.66 -9.14
C ARG A 25 25.48 -3.18 -8.81
N LEU A 26 25.71 -2.37 -9.83
CA LEU A 26 25.67 -0.93 -9.72
C LEU A 26 24.34 -0.48 -9.10
N PRO A 27 24.33 0.49 -8.18
CA PRO A 27 23.13 0.84 -7.39
C PRO A 27 21.92 1.18 -8.27
N TRP A 28 22.12 1.75 -9.45
CA TRP A 28 21.04 2.08 -10.41
C TRP A 28 20.41 0.87 -11.11
N THR A 29 20.93 -0.34 -10.94
CA THR A 29 20.25 -1.54 -11.43
C THR A 29 19.20 -2.06 -10.48
N HIS A 30 19.16 -1.54 -9.24
CA HIS A 30 18.22 -2.00 -8.22
C HIS A 30 16.92 -1.18 -8.21
N PRO A 31 15.73 -1.80 -8.18
CA PRO A 31 14.45 -1.10 -8.19
C PRO A 31 14.27 -0.04 -7.10
N LEU A 32 14.78 -0.29 -5.90
CA LEU A 32 14.70 0.66 -4.79
C LEU A 32 15.36 2.01 -5.08
N PHE A 33 16.45 2.00 -5.87
CA PHE A 33 17.09 3.24 -6.33
C PHE A 33 16.11 4.10 -7.14
N TRP A 34 15.36 3.51 -8.07
CA TRP A 34 14.41 4.23 -8.89
C TRP A 34 13.21 4.76 -8.09
N PHE A 35 12.73 4.00 -7.10
CA PHE A 35 11.67 4.51 -6.21
C PHE A 35 12.14 5.73 -5.41
N ALA A 36 13.37 5.71 -4.90
CA ALA A 36 13.97 6.86 -4.23
C ALA A 36 14.21 8.04 -5.20
N ALA A 37 14.77 7.78 -6.39
CA ALA A 37 15.07 8.80 -7.38
C ALA A 37 13.80 9.54 -7.88
N ILE A 38 12.73 8.80 -8.19
CA ILE A 38 11.44 9.38 -8.60
C ILE A 38 10.83 10.18 -7.44
N SER A 39 10.92 9.69 -6.21
CA SER A 39 10.43 10.41 -5.04
C SER A 39 11.18 11.72 -4.81
N LEU A 40 12.51 11.73 -4.95
CA LEU A 40 13.32 12.95 -4.88
C LEU A 40 13.01 13.91 -6.03
N ALA A 41 12.76 13.39 -7.24
CA ALA A 41 12.31 14.21 -8.37
C ALA A 41 10.96 14.90 -8.08
N HIS A 42 10.02 14.20 -7.43
CA HIS A 42 8.77 14.80 -6.97
C HIS A 42 8.98 15.87 -5.90
N VAL A 43 9.92 15.69 -4.96
CA VAL A 43 10.30 16.74 -4.00
C VAL A 43 10.79 17.98 -4.75
N ALA A 44 11.74 17.82 -5.68
CA ALA A 44 12.27 18.92 -6.48
C ALA A 44 11.16 19.64 -7.28
N MET A 45 10.30 18.88 -7.96
CA MET A 45 9.16 19.46 -8.70
C MET A 45 8.18 20.20 -7.77
N ARG A 46 7.92 19.67 -6.56
CA ARG A 46 7.06 20.34 -5.58
C ARG A 46 7.63 21.69 -5.13
N LEU A 47 8.93 21.75 -4.89
CA LEU A 47 9.62 22.99 -4.47
C LEU A 47 9.64 24.04 -5.60
N LEU A 48 9.79 23.60 -6.85
CA LEU A 48 9.82 24.48 -8.00
C LEU A 48 8.43 24.96 -8.43
N ALA A 49 7.38 24.18 -8.16
CA ALA A 49 6.05 24.43 -8.68
C ALA A 49 5.30 25.54 -7.96
N SER A 50 5.30 25.55 -6.63
CA SER A 50 4.57 26.52 -5.83
C SER A 50 4.94 26.45 -4.36
N PRO A 51 5.14 27.58 -3.67
CA PRO A 51 5.30 27.63 -2.23
C PRO A 51 3.97 27.42 -1.47
N ALA A 52 2.78 27.40 -2.15
CA ALA A 52 1.46 27.24 -1.55
C ALA A 52 1.27 25.91 -0.83
N LEU A 53 0.73 25.97 0.38
CA LEU A 53 0.36 24.78 1.12
C LEU A 53 -0.93 24.20 0.56
N LYS A 54 -0.94 22.89 0.37
CA LYS A 54 -2.18 22.15 0.10
C LYS A 54 -2.95 21.97 1.40
N ARG A 55 -4.23 21.64 1.31
CA ARG A 55 -5.12 21.54 2.48
C ARG A 55 -4.57 20.62 3.57
N ASP A 56 -4.18 19.39 3.21
CA ASP A 56 -3.63 18.43 4.18
C ASP A 56 -2.24 18.88 4.69
N GLU A 57 -1.47 19.67 3.91
CA GLU A 57 -0.18 20.25 4.31
C GLU A 57 -0.38 21.39 5.32
N ALA A 58 -1.33 22.29 5.06
CA ALA A 58 -1.71 23.37 5.99
C ALA A 58 -2.23 22.82 7.32
N GLU A 59 -3.07 21.77 7.30
CA GLU A 59 -3.52 21.07 8.50
C GLU A 59 -2.34 20.54 9.32
N GLN A 60 -1.32 19.97 8.68
CA GLN A 60 -0.10 19.49 9.37
C GLN A 60 0.73 20.64 9.94
N THR A 61 0.81 21.78 9.27
CA THR A 61 1.53 22.96 9.77
C THR A 61 0.90 23.49 11.08
N LEU A 62 -0.43 23.42 11.20
CA LEU A 62 -1.13 23.77 12.42
C LEU A 62 -0.90 22.72 13.53
N TRP A 63 -1.07 21.44 13.23
CA TRP A 63 -1.00 20.39 14.24
C TRP A 63 0.42 20.13 14.78
N THR A 64 1.46 20.39 13.99
CA THR A 64 2.85 20.24 14.45
C THR A 64 3.31 21.34 15.41
N GLN A 65 2.48 22.32 15.74
CA GLN A 65 2.80 23.32 16.76
C GLN A 65 2.81 22.74 18.17
N GLU A 66 2.05 21.63 18.37
CA GLU A 66 1.96 20.94 19.66
C GLU A 66 2.06 19.42 19.44
N LEU A 67 2.81 18.73 20.33
CA LEU A 67 2.82 17.27 20.35
C LEU A 67 1.68 16.74 21.23
N ALA A 68 0.68 16.15 20.60
CA ALA A 68 -0.46 15.52 21.25
C ALA A 68 -0.52 14.02 20.96
N LEU A 69 -1.26 13.28 21.80
CA LEU A 69 -1.51 11.84 21.60
C LEU A 69 -2.60 11.55 20.57
N GLY A 70 -3.27 12.59 20.06
CA GLY A 70 -4.26 12.54 18.98
C GLY A 70 -4.60 13.94 18.49
N TYR A 71 -5.08 14.06 17.27
CA TYR A 71 -5.39 15.34 16.61
C TYR A 71 -6.80 15.28 16.01
N GLY A 72 -7.78 15.45 16.87
CA GLY A 72 -9.18 15.33 16.46
C GLY A 72 -9.47 13.98 15.77
N PRO A 73 -9.95 13.97 14.53
CA PRO A 73 -10.30 12.73 13.83
C PRO A 73 -9.10 11.93 13.29
N GLN A 74 -7.87 12.36 13.56
CA GLN A 74 -6.66 11.71 13.05
C GLN A 74 -5.79 11.18 14.20
N PRO A 75 -5.27 9.93 14.06
CA PRO A 75 -4.24 9.41 14.96
C PRO A 75 -2.91 10.17 14.77
N PRO A 76 -1.99 10.10 15.75
CA PRO A 76 -0.90 11.08 15.86
C PRO A 76 0.33 10.81 15.00
N LEU A 77 0.56 9.59 14.48
CA LEU A 77 1.85 9.18 13.96
C LEU A 77 2.36 10.05 12.80
N TYR A 78 1.50 10.42 11.86
CA TYR A 78 1.93 11.26 10.75
C TYR A 78 2.38 12.63 11.25
N THR A 79 1.64 13.23 12.17
CA THR A 79 1.96 14.53 12.77
C THR A 79 3.25 14.47 13.59
N TRP A 80 3.49 13.40 14.35
CA TRP A 80 4.77 13.20 15.05
C TRP A 80 5.96 13.10 14.09
N LEU A 81 5.81 12.36 12.99
CA LEU A 81 6.84 12.29 11.94
C LEU A 81 7.07 13.65 11.29
N GLN A 82 6.01 14.40 11.02
CA GLN A 82 6.12 15.74 10.45
C GLN A 82 6.76 16.72 11.45
N TRP A 83 6.41 16.64 12.73
CA TRP A 83 7.07 17.41 13.78
C TRP A 83 8.58 17.12 13.81
N ALA A 84 8.97 15.86 13.78
CA ALA A 84 10.40 15.49 13.74
C ALA A 84 11.12 16.03 12.48
N MET A 85 10.47 16.00 11.32
CA MET A 85 11.00 16.61 10.10
C MET A 85 11.17 18.12 10.23
N ASN A 86 10.21 18.78 10.89
CA ASN A 86 10.27 20.22 11.15
C ASN A 86 11.42 20.61 12.11
N GLN A 87 11.81 19.73 13.05
CA GLN A 87 12.99 19.97 13.92
C GLN A 87 14.30 19.96 13.12
N VAL A 88 14.36 19.16 12.03
CA VAL A 88 15.57 19.02 11.23
C VAL A 88 15.66 20.06 10.11
N PHE A 89 14.54 20.29 9.39
CA PHE A 89 14.52 21.10 8.17
C PHE A 89 13.75 22.43 8.33
N GLY A 90 13.31 22.75 9.55
CA GLY A 90 12.38 23.85 9.82
C GLY A 90 10.95 23.57 9.29
N PRO A 91 9.92 24.34 9.73
CA PRO A 91 8.57 24.27 9.21
C PRO A 91 8.55 24.85 7.78
N SER A 92 8.63 23.98 6.79
CA SER A 92 8.82 24.35 5.39
C SER A 92 8.14 23.37 4.43
N VAL A 93 7.90 23.82 3.20
CA VAL A 93 7.44 22.95 2.09
C VAL A 93 8.43 21.81 1.83
N LEU A 94 9.73 22.04 2.08
CA LEU A 94 10.76 21.00 1.98
C LEU A 94 10.50 19.88 2.99
N ALA A 95 10.30 20.20 4.28
CA ALA A 95 10.04 19.22 5.33
C ALA A 95 8.77 18.39 5.04
N LEU A 96 7.68 19.06 4.62
CA LEU A 96 6.43 18.42 4.22
C LEU A 96 6.62 17.49 3.02
N SER A 97 7.38 17.94 2.00
CA SER A 97 7.61 17.17 0.78
C SER A 97 8.51 15.97 1.01
N LEU A 98 9.58 16.11 1.81
CA LEU A 98 10.49 15.03 2.13
C LEU A 98 9.79 13.90 2.87
N LEU A 99 8.97 14.21 3.87
CA LEU A 99 8.20 13.18 4.57
C LEU A 99 7.23 12.47 3.63
N LYS A 100 6.41 13.24 2.89
CA LYS A 100 5.41 12.70 1.97
C LYS A 100 6.04 11.76 0.93
N HIS A 101 7.04 12.24 0.21
CA HIS A 101 7.67 11.47 -0.86
C HIS A 101 8.59 10.37 -0.34
N GLY A 102 9.18 10.53 0.84
CA GLY A 102 9.87 9.46 1.56
C GLY A 102 8.94 8.30 1.92
N LEU A 103 7.74 8.59 2.40
CA LEU A 103 6.70 7.58 2.67
C LEU A 103 6.17 6.93 1.39
N LEU A 104 6.11 7.66 0.26
CA LEU A 104 5.79 7.07 -1.05
C LEU A 104 6.88 6.10 -1.50
N ALA A 105 8.17 6.49 -1.40
CA ALA A 105 9.28 5.59 -1.68
C ALA A 105 9.24 4.34 -0.81
N LEU A 106 8.94 4.50 0.49
CA LEU A 106 8.75 3.39 1.43
C LEU A 106 7.58 2.48 1.00
N THR A 107 6.46 3.06 0.57
CA THR A 107 5.28 2.30 0.09
C THR A 107 5.65 1.39 -1.08
N TYR A 108 6.29 1.93 -2.12
CA TYR A 108 6.76 1.15 -3.27
C TYR A 108 7.81 0.11 -2.87
N SER A 109 8.73 0.47 -1.98
CA SER A 109 9.78 -0.42 -1.50
C SER A 109 9.22 -1.61 -0.72
N LEU A 110 8.27 -1.37 0.19
CA LEU A 110 7.62 -2.42 0.98
C LEU A 110 6.78 -3.35 0.09
N MET A 111 6.08 -2.81 -0.93
CA MET A 111 5.37 -3.64 -1.90
C MET A 111 6.34 -4.46 -2.77
N TYR A 112 7.49 -3.88 -3.17
CA TYR A 112 8.52 -4.63 -3.86
C TYR A 112 9.07 -5.78 -3.00
N LEU A 113 9.36 -5.53 -1.72
CA LEU A 113 9.79 -6.56 -0.78
C LEU A 113 8.73 -7.65 -0.59
N ALA A 114 7.45 -7.27 -0.49
CA ALA A 114 6.34 -8.22 -0.47
C ALA A 114 6.31 -9.08 -1.75
N GLY A 115 6.50 -8.45 -2.91
CA GLY A 115 6.60 -9.13 -4.19
C GLY A 115 7.75 -10.14 -4.24
N ARG A 116 8.92 -9.81 -3.66
CA ARG A 116 10.09 -10.70 -3.60
C ARG A 116 9.88 -11.98 -2.79
N GLU A 117 8.89 -12.03 -1.94
CA GLU A 117 8.53 -13.26 -1.22
C GLU A 117 7.81 -14.28 -2.12
N LEU A 118 7.16 -13.82 -3.21
CA LEU A 118 6.37 -14.66 -4.12
C LEU A 118 6.91 -14.71 -5.55
N LEU A 119 7.51 -13.63 -6.04
CA LEU A 119 7.85 -13.40 -7.44
C LEU A 119 9.36 -13.29 -7.63
N ASP A 120 9.81 -13.39 -8.87
CA ASP A 120 11.17 -13.00 -9.24
C ASP A 120 11.36 -11.46 -9.12
N GLU A 121 12.55 -10.97 -9.40
CA GLU A 121 12.87 -9.55 -9.30
C GLU A 121 12.01 -8.70 -10.25
N ARG A 122 11.76 -9.17 -11.45
CA ARG A 122 10.95 -8.49 -12.46
C ARG A 122 9.48 -8.45 -12.09
N GLY A 123 8.91 -9.56 -11.66
CA GLY A 123 7.52 -9.64 -11.23
C GLY A 123 7.25 -8.80 -9.97
N ALA A 124 8.19 -8.81 -9.01
CA ALA A 124 8.12 -7.97 -7.82
C ALA A 124 8.18 -6.47 -8.16
N PHE A 125 9.07 -6.09 -9.09
CA PHE A 125 9.13 -4.72 -9.60
C PHE A 125 7.80 -4.30 -10.24
N TRP A 126 7.19 -5.16 -11.07
CA TRP A 126 5.92 -4.81 -11.71
C TRP A 126 4.77 -4.73 -10.72
N ALA A 127 4.70 -5.64 -9.76
CA ALA A 127 3.68 -5.58 -8.71
C ALA A 127 3.76 -4.24 -7.95
N SER A 128 4.97 -3.79 -7.64
CA SER A 128 5.19 -2.51 -6.98
C SER A 128 4.95 -1.32 -7.92
N ALA A 129 5.62 -1.26 -9.07
CA ALA A 129 5.54 -0.13 -9.99
C ALA A 129 4.12 0.09 -10.55
N SER A 130 3.33 -0.99 -10.71
CA SER A 130 1.93 -0.89 -11.15
C SER A 130 1.04 -0.08 -10.22
N MET A 131 1.44 0.10 -8.96
CA MET A 131 0.70 0.94 -8.03
C MET A 131 0.63 2.41 -8.48
N VAL A 132 1.56 2.89 -9.31
CA VAL A 132 1.51 4.24 -9.89
C VAL A 132 0.30 4.41 -10.81
N LEU A 133 -0.20 3.32 -11.39
CA LEU A 133 -1.39 3.32 -12.23
C LEU A 133 -2.71 3.38 -11.43
N MET A 134 -2.64 3.32 -10.10
CA MET A 134 -3.78 3.55 -9.22
C MET A 134 -3.91 5.05 -8.97
N PRO A 135 -4.97 5.74 -9.47
CA PRO A 135 -5.04 7.21 -9.40
C PRO A 135 -4.95 7.76 -7.97
N ALA A 136 -5.48 7.01 -7.00
CA ALA A 136 -5.38 7.40 -5.60
C ALA A 136 -3.92 7.44 -5.09
N LEU A 137 -3.02 6.60 -5.60
CA LEU A 137 -1.60 6.62 -5.25
C LEU A 137 -0.77 7.47 -6.22
N GLY A 138 -0.89 7.22 -7.52
CA GLY A 138 -0.04 7.88 -8.53
C GLY A 138 -0.30 9.37 -8.67
N TRP A 139 -1.55 9.83 -8.47
CA TRP A 139 -1.93 11.23 -8.64
C TRP A 139 -2.30 11.93 -7.34
N ASN A 140 -3.30 11.39 -6.61
CA ASN A 140 -3.82 12.08 -5.43
C ASN A 140 -2.81 12.11 -4.27
N SER A 141 -2.02 11.02 -4.08
CA SER A 141 -1.03 10.95 -3.02
C SER A 141 0.13 11.93 -3.22
N VAL A 142 0.53 12.14 -4.48
CA VAL A 142 1.58 13.11 -4.80
C VAL A 142 1.14 14.55 -4.49
N ARG A 143 -0.17 14.83 -4.63
CA ARG A 143 -0.71 16.19 -4.49
C ARG A 143 -1.05 16.59 -3.05
N ASP A 144 -1.90 15.83 -2.38
CA ASP A 144 -2.63 16.34 -1.20
C ASP A 144 -2.90 15.30 -0.11
N GLN A 145 -2.25 14.17 -0.09
CA GLN A 145 -2.51 13.15 0.93
C GLN A 145 -1.34 13.04 1.91
N THR A 146 -1.64 12.97 3.20
CA THR A 146 -0.69 12.82 4.29
C THR A 146 -0.87 11.47 4.99
N HIS A 147 -1.81 11.34 5.92
CA HIS A 147 -2.09 10.10 6.66
C HIS A 147 -2.39 8.89 5.76
N THR A 148 -2.97 9.11 4.58
CA THR A 148 -3.29 8.02 3.65
C THR A 148 -2.03 7.35 3.07
N ILE A 149 -0.97 8.11 2.83
CA ILE A 149 0.30 7.56 2.34
C ILE A 149 0.93 6.69 3.42
N LEU A 150 0.98 7.20 4.66
CA LEU A 150 1.55 6.45 5.79
C LEU A 150 0.79 5.14 6.04
N VAL A 151 -0.54 5.17 6.09
CA VAL A 151 -1.33 3.95 6.30
C VAL A 151 -1.18 2.97 5.14
N THR A 152 -0.99 3.44 3.90
CA THR A 152 -0.74 2.58 2.75
C THR A 152 0.64 1.93 2.83
N ALA A 153 1.66 2.65 3.29
CA ALA A 153 2.98 2.09 3.57
C ALA A 153 2.89 0.99 4.63
N MET A 154 2.14 1.23 5.73
CA MET A 154 1.93 0.21 6.77
C MET A 154 1.15 -1.00 6.24
N ALA A 155 0.17 -0.81 5.37
CA ALA A 155 -0.54 -1.91 4.72
C ALA A 155 0.42 -2.77 3.85
N CYS A 156 1.29 -2.14 3.05
CA CYS A 156 2.31 -2.85 2.28
C CYS A 156 3.29 -3.60 3.19
N GLY A 157 3.71 -2.97 4.30
CA GLY A 157 4.58 -3.59 5.30
C GLY A 157 3.94 -4.80 5.99
N ALA A 158 2.65 -4.70 6.35
CA ALA A 158 1.90 -5.80 6.94
C ALA A 158 1.78 -6.99 5.97
N TRP A 159 1.51 -6.74 4.68
CA TRP A 159 1.51 -7.77 3.65
C TRP A 159 2.89 -8.42 3.47
N TRP A 160 3.95 -7.63 3.44
CA TRP A 160 5.31 -8.16 3.36
C TRP A 160 5.62 -9.10 4.53
N LEU A 161 5.33 -8.69 5.76
CA LEU A 161 5.60 -9.47 6.96
C LEU A 161 4.71 -10.72 7.05
N LEU A 162 3.43 -10.63 6.66
CA LEU A 162 2.56 -11.81 6.56
C LEU A 162 3.15 -12.85 5.60
N LEU A 163 3.59 -12.44 4.42
CA LEU A 163 4.21 -13.33 3.43
C LEU A 163 5.48 -13.99 3.96
N ARG A 164 6.33 -13.25 4.68
CA ARG A 164 7.51 -13.80 5.35
C ARG A 164 7.15 -14.82 6.41
N ILE A 165 6.18 -14.51 7.28
CA ILE A 165 5.69 -15.42 8.33
C ILE A 165 5.14 -16.71 7.71
N VAL A 166 4.32 -16.60 6.66
CA VAL A 166 3.77 -17.80 5.99
C VAL A 166 4.87 -18.66 5.37
N ARG A 167 5.92 -18.03 4.86
CA ARG A 167 7.07 -18.74 4.26
C ARG A 167 8.01 -19.34 5.31
N ARG A 168 8.36 -18.57 6.33
CA ARG A 168 9.28 -18.96 7.42
C ARG A 168 8.95 -18.16 8.68
N PRO A 169 8.13 -18.69 9.58
CA PRO A 169 7.76 -17.97 10.80
C PRO A 169 8.96 -17.78 11.72
N ARG A 170 9.24 -16.52 12.10
CA ARG A 170 10.30 -16.14 13.03
C ARG A 170 9.73 -15.18 14.07
N PRO A 171 10.11 -15.26 15.35
CA PRO A 171 9.62 -14.35 16.39
C PRO A 171 9.78 -12.87 16.05
N LEU A 172 10.91 -12.50 15.42
CA LEU A 172 11.17 -11.13 14.98
C LEU A 172 10.14 -10.66 13.92
N ASP A 173 9.75 -11.51 12.96
CA ASP A 173 8.77 -11.13 11.95
C ASP A 173 7.39 -10.88 12.57
N PHE A 174 7.03 -11.60 13.65
CA PHE A 174 5.81 -11.33 14.42
C PHE A 174 5.91 -10.01 15.20
N ALA A 175 7.04 -9.73 15.85
CA ALA A 175 7.24 -8.47 16.55
C ALA A 175 7.18 -7.27 15.57
N LEU A 176 7.82 -7.40 14.40
CA LEU A 176 7.76 -6.39 13.34
C LEU A 176 6.34 -6.24 12.78
N LEU A 177 5.57 -7.33 12.62
CA LEU A 177 4.18 -7.26 12.22
C LEU A 177 3.35 -6.50 13.25
N GLY A 178 3.56 -6.74 14.54
CA GLY A 178 2.93 -5.99 15.62
C GLY A 178 3.27 -4.50 15.57
N LEU A 179 4.55 -4.16 15.37
CA LEU A 179 5.02 -2.79 15.23
C LEU A 179 4.36 -2.08 14.04
N VAL A 180 4.35 -2.73 12.87
CA VAL A 180 3.72 -2.19 11.66
C VAL A 180 2.21 -2.04 11.81
N CYS A 181 1.54 -3.01 12.44
CA CYS A 181 0.11 -2.92 12.73
C CYS A 181 -0.20 -1.80 13.73
N GLY A 182 0.60 -1.65 14.78
CA GLY A 182 0.48 -0.55 15.73
C GLY A 182 0.66 0.82 15.04
N PHE A 183 1.70 0.97 14.22
CA PHE A 183 1.91 2.18 13.43
C PHE A 183 0.80 2.41 12.40
N GLY A 184 0.25 1.36 11.81
CA GLY A 184 -0.90 1.45 10.92
C GLY A 184 -2.14 2.03 11.63
N MET A 185 -2.42 1.59 12.86
CA MET A 185 -3.49 2.15 13.69
C MET A 185 -3.21 3.60 14.08
N LEU A 186 -1.96 3.94 14.43
CA LEU A 186 -1.54 5.32 14.72
C LEU A 186 -1.44 6.20 13.47
N ALA A 187 -1.45 5.63 12.26
CA ALA A 187 -1.50 6.37 11.01
C ALA A 187 -2.95 6.73 10.62
N LYS A 188 -3.88 5.76 10.74
CA LYS A 188 -5.29 5.97 10.40
C LYS A 188 -6.17 4.83 10.93
N TYR A 189 -7.31 5.14 11.53
CA TYR A 189 -8.23 4.14 12.10
C TYR A 189 -8.75 3.12 11.07
N SER A 190 -8.85 3.51 9.79
CA SER A 190 -9.24 2.59 8.71
C SER A 190 -8.27 1.42 8.51
N PHE A 191 -7.06 1.48 9.10
CA PHE A 191 -6.13 0.35 9.11
C PHE A 191 -6.68 -0.88 9.84
N ALA A 192 -7.58 -0.68 10.81
CA ALA A 192 -8.27 -1.79 11.47
C ALA A 192 -8.96 -2.73 10.48
N LEU A 193 -9.55 -2.18 9.42
CA LEU A 193 -10.18 -2.98 8.36
C LEU A 193 -9.14 -3.76 7.55
N VAL A 194 -7.98 -3.15 7.23
CA VAL A 194 -6.87 -3.85 6.57
C VAL A 194 -6.38 -5.02 7.41
N ALA A 195 -6.03 -4.74 8.67
CA ALA A 195 -5.47 -5.74 9.59
C ALA A 195 -6.48 -6.86 9.92
N GLY A 196 -7.74 -6.49 10.19
CA GLY A 196 -8.81 -7.43 10.50
C GLY A 196 -9.14 -8.35 9.31
N ALA A 197 -9.32 -7.80 8.11
CA ALA A 197 -9.58 -8.59 6.92
C ALA A 197 -8.38 -9.48 6.56
N MET A 198 -7.14 -8.97 6.69
CA MET A 198 -5.91 -9.73 6.46
C MET A 198 -5.79 -10.90 7.44
N LEU A 199 -6.02 -10.66 8.73
CA LEU A 199 -5.98 -11.68 9.77
C LEU A 199 -7.05 -12.77 9.53
N LEU A 200 -8.31 -12.38 9.32
CA LEU A 200 -9.40 -13.31 9.06
C LEU A 200 -9.16 -14.15 7.78
N ALA A 201 -8.69 -13.51 6.70
CA ALA A 201 -8.34 -14.21 5.47
C ALA A 201 -7.22 -15.23 5.71
N ALA A 202 -6.16 -14.84 6.41
CA ALA A 202 -5.03 -15.73 6.69
C ALA A 202 -5.41 -16.88 7.64
N LEU A 203 -6.19 -16.61 8.69
CA LEU A 203 -6.70 -17.66 9.62
C LEU A 203 -7.66 -18.63 8.93
N SER A 204 -8.36 -18.21 7.89
CA SER A 204 -9.27 -19.07 7.15
C SER A 204 -8.55 -20.09 6.24
N VAL A 205 -7.26 -19.88 5.92
CA VAL A 205 -6.46 -20.77 5.08
C VAL A 205 -5.56 -21.63 5.96
N PRO A 206 -5.68 -22.98 5.95
CA PRO A 206 -4.99 -23.86 6.92
C PRO A 206 -3.48 -23.66 6.99
N GLU A 207 -2.80 -23.48 5.84
CA GLU A 207 -1.36 -23.32 5.78
C GLU A 207 -0.91 -21.98 6.38
N ALA A 208 -1.61 -20.90 6.06
CA ALA A 208 -1.35 -19.57 6.60
C ALA A 208 -1.69 -19.52 8.11
N ARG A 209 -2.79 -20.14 8.52
CA ARG A 209 -3.17 -20.27 9.94
C ARG A 209 -2.10 -20.99 10.77
N ARG A 210 -1.58 -22.11 10.27
CA ARG A 210 -0.50 -22.85 10.98
C ARG A 210 0.74 -21.98 11.15
N ALA A 211 1.11 -21.22 10.14
CA ALA A 211 2.25 -20.30 10.21
C ALA A 211 1.99 -19.16 11.20
N LEU A 212 0.82 -18.53 11.16
CA LEU A 212 0.44 -17.44 12.06
C LEU A 212 0.34 -17.88 13.52
N LEU A 213 -0.12 -19.09 13.80
CA LEU A 213 -0.24 -19.63 15.15
C LEU A 213 1.02 -20.41 15.60
N SER A 214 2.14 -20.26 14.89
CA SER A 214 3.42 -20.87 15.23
C SER A 214 4.06 -20.20 16.44
N ARG A 215 5.13 -20.83 16.95
CA ARG A 215 5.86 -20.33 18.13
C ARG A 215 6.31 -18.88 17.94
N GLY A 216 5.86 -17.98 18.83
CA GLY A 216 6.17 -16.54 18.76
C GLY A 216 5.03 -15.67 18.25
N TRP A 217 3.87 -16.22 17.87
CA TRP A 217 2.69 -15.48 17.40
C TRP A 217 2.27 -14.34 18.34
N TRP A 218 2.45 -14.52 19.65
CA TRP A 218 2.07 -13.57 20.71
C TRP A 218 2.88 -12.26 20.68
N TRP A 219 4.05 -12.25 20.02
CA TRP A 219 4.82 -11.03 19.84
C TRP A 219 4.07 -9.97 19.01
N ALA A 220 3.25 -10.39 18.06
CA ALA A 220 2.52 -9.44 17.24
C ALA A 220 1.47 -8.65 18.05
N PRO A 221 0.52 -9.25 18.77
CA PRO A 221 -0.41 -8.50 19.59
C PRO A 221 0.27 -7.74 20.74
N LEU A 222 1.31 -8.29 21.37
CA LEU A 222 2.03 -7.61 22.44
C LEU A 222 2.66 -6.31 21.97
N VAL A 223 3.49 -6.36 20.93
CA VAL A 223 4.16 -5.17 20.40
C VAL A 223 3.16 -4.18 19.82
N GLY A 224 2.15 -4.66 19.08
CA GLY A 224 1.08 -3.81 18.55
C GLY A 224 0.33 -3.06 19.66
N LEU A 225 -0.04 -3.73 20.74
CA LEU A 225 -0.70 -3.11 21.88
C LEU A 225 0.19 -2.06 22.56
N LEU A 226 1.46 -2.38 22.81
CA LEU A 226 2.41 -1.44 23.42
C LEU A 226 2.55 -0.15 22.59
N VAL A 227 2.57 -0.26 21.26
CA VAL A 227 2.68 0.87 20.36
C VAL A 227 1.46 1.79 20.43
N VAL A 228 0.25 1.22 20.52
CA VAL A 228 -0.99 2.03 20.50
C VAL A 228 -1.47 2.47 21.88
N LEU A 229 -0.90 1.94 22.97
CA LEU A 229 -1.43 2.05 24.33
C LEU A 229 -1.69 3.49 24.75
N ALA A 230 -0.72 4.37 24.57
CA ALA A 230 -0.86 5.80 24.96
C ALA A 230 -1.97 6.51 24.17
N HIS A 231 -2.06 6.21 22.85
CA HIS A 231 -3.11 6.79 22.02
C HIS A 231 -4.50 6.22 22.36
N VAL A 232 -4.60 4.95 22.70
CA VAL A 232 -5.88 4.33 23.13
C VAL A 232 -6.38 5.00 24.41
N ALA A 233 -5.49 5.28 25.37
CA ALA A 233 -5.85 6.00 26.57
C ALA A 233 -6.41 7.41 26.24
N TRP A 234 -5.75 8.13 25.33
CA TRP A 234 -6.25 9.41 24.82
C TRP A 234 -7.60 9.26 24.10
N LEU A 235 -7.73 8.28 23.21
CA LEU A 235 -8.93 8.03 22.41
C LEU A 235 -10.15 7.79 23.30
N LEU A 236 -10.02 7.03 24.38
CA LEU A 236 -11.13 6.74 25.29
C LEU A 236 -11.70 8.00 25.98
N SER A 237 -10.85 9.01 26.20
CA SER A 237 -11.28 10.29 26.78
C SER A 237 -11.77 11.32 25.74
N HIS A 238 -11.52 11.08 24.41
CA HIS A 238 -11.83 12.02 23.32
C HIS A 238 -12.64 11.37 22.18
N LEU A 239 -13.47 10.37 22.48
CA LEU A 239 -14.22 9.60 21.48
C LEU A 239 -15.06 10.46 20.55
N THR A 240 -15.77 11.44 21.08
CA THR A 240 -16.63 12.34 20.29
C THR A 240 -15.81 13.15 19.31
N GLU A 241 -14.68 13.71 19.73
CA GLU A 241 -13.78 14.49 18.89
C GLU A 241 -13.15 13.63 17.79
N ALA A 242 -12.68 12.43 18.13
CA ALA A 242 -12.05 11.51 17.21
C ALA A 242 -13.01 10.95 16.14
N THR A 243 -14.31 10.82 16.43
CA THR A 243 -15.25 10.13 15.53
C THR A 243 -16.14 11.07 14.74
N SER A 244 -16.54 12.23 15.29
CA SER A 244 -17.51 13.15 14.67
C SER A 244 -17.13 13.60 13.27
N GLY A 245 -15.88 14.00 13.07
CA GLY A 245 -15.38 14.43 11.76
C GLY A 245 -15.33 13.30 10.71
N THR A 246 -15.17 12.06 11.11
CA THR A 246 -15.20 10.90 10.21
C THR A 246 -16.63 10.53 9.84
N ILE A 247 -17.53 10.50 10.83
CA ILE A 247 -18.94 10.18 10.64
C ILE A 247 -19.59 11.21 9.67
N SER A 248 -19.33 12.51 9.87
CA SER A 248 -19.85 13.55 8.98
C SER A 248 -19.36 13.41 7.54
N LYS A 249 -18.07 13.01 7.35
CA LYS A 249 -17.50 12.80 6.01
C LYS A 249 -18.05 11.55 5.31
N MET A 250 -18.54 10.56 6.04
CA MET A 250 -19.16 9.35 5.48
C MET A 250 -20.56 9.59 4.94
N ASN A 251 -21.16 10.75 5.25
CA ASN A 251 -22.52 11.13 4.87
C ASN A 251 -23.53 10.00 5.18
N ILE A 252 -23.55 9.61 6.46
CA ILE A 252 -24.44 8.58 6.96
C ILE A 252 -25.85 9.18 7.03
N GLN A 253 -26.72 8.77 6.11
CA GLN A 253 -28.12 9.19 6.07
C GLN A 253 -28.99 7.95 5.83
N PRO A 254 -29.97 7.67 6.71
CA PRO A 254 -30.90 6.54 6.55
C PRO A 254 -31.70 6.59 5.24
N GLU A 255 -31.91 7.80 4.71
CA GLU A 255 -32.65 8.07 3.47
C GLU A 255 -31.86 7.72 2.18
N ASN A 256 -30.57 7.47 2.30
CA ASN A 256 -29.78 7.03 1.16
C ASN A 256 -30.15 5.58 0.85
N GLY A 257 -30.96 5.38 -0.19
CA GLY A 257 -31.35 4.04 -0.63
C GLY A 257 -30.14 3.15 -0.89
N LEU A 258 -30.27 1.85 -0.60
CA LEU A 258 -29.24 0.81 -0.78
C LEU A 258 -28.56 0.90 -2.15
N VAL A 259 -29.33 1.06 -3.22
CA VAL A 259 -28.83 1.16 -4.59
C VAL A 259 -27.89 2.34 -4.76
N LYS A 260 -28.25 3.52 -4.24
CA LYS A 260 -27.41 4.72 -4.29
C LYS A 260 -26.09 4.50 -3.55
N GLY A 261 -26.13 3.91 -2.35
CA GLY A 261 -24.92 3.60 -1.58
C GLY A 261 -24.00 2.62 -2.30
N LEU A 262 -24.54 1.56 -2.90
CA LEU A 262 -23.77 0.58 -3.68
C LEU A 262 -23.18 1.19 -4.96
N LEU A 263 -23.93 2.05 -5.67
CA LEU A 263 -23.39 2.79 -6.83
C LEU A 263 -22.23 3.70 -6.43
N ARG A 264 -22.36 4.43 -5.31
CA ARG A 264 -21.28 5.27 -4.77
C ARG A 264 -20.06 4.45 -4.33
N LEU A 265 -20.28 3.26 -3.80
CA LEU A 265 -19.17 2.33 -3.50
C LEU A 265 -18.45 1.92 -4.78
N LEU A 266 -19.15 1.54 -5.84
CA LEU A 266 -18.55 1.21 -7.14
C LEU A 266 -17.82 2.40 -7.75
N GLU A 267 -18.40 3.60 -7.73
CA GLU A 267 -17.77 4.85 -8.17
C GLU A 267 -16.50 5.16 -7.35
N GLY A 268 -16.45 4.79 -6.08
CA GLY A 268 -15.26 4.95 -5.24
C GLY A 268 -14.19 3.91 -5.52
N VAL A 269 -14.55 2.63 -5.64
CA VAL A 269 -13.61 1.51 -5.78
C VAL A 269 -13.00 1.45 -7.18
N VAL A 270 -13.81 1.40 -8.22
CA VAL A 270 -13.36 1.07 -9.58
C VAL A 270 -12.45 2.16 -10.16
N PRO A 271 -12.87 3.43 -10.26
CA PRO A 271 -12.03 4.46 -10.89
C PRO A 271 -10.83 4.85 -10.01
N SER A 272 -11.00 4.84 -8.69
CA SER A 272 -10.00 5.40 -7.78
C SER A 272 -8.80 4.49 -7.52
N THR A 273 -8.90 3.19 -7.80
CA THR A 273 -7.85 2.24 -7.42
C THR A 273 -7.44 1.27 -8.52
N LEU A 274 -8.38 0.71 -9.28
CA LEU A 274 -8.11 -0.45 -10.14
C LEU A 274 -8.22 -0.19 -11.63
N LEU A 275 -9.03 0.79 -12.07
CA LEU A 275 -9.40 0.93 -13.46
C LEU A 275 -8.19 1.13 -14.38
N LEU A 276 -7.34 2.11 -14.05
CA LEU A 276 -6.20 2.44 -14.90
C LEU A 276 -5.18 1.29 -14.93
N TRP A 277 -4.92 0.70 -13.77
CA TRP A 277 -4.04 -0.47 -13.69
C TRP A 277 -4.61 -1.65 -14.51
N ALA A 278 -5.91 -1.96 -14.37
CA ALA A 278 -6.56 -3.02 -15.12
C ALA A 278 -6.48 -2.78 -16.63
N LEU A 279 -6.76 -1.57 -17.09
CA LEU A 279 -6.67 -1.20 -18.50
C LEU A 279 -5.26 -1.42 -19.06
N PHE A 280 -4.22 -1.00 -18.34
CA PHE A 280 -2.83 -1.21 -18.76
C PHE A 280 -2.44 -2.68 -18.75
N ALA A 281 -2.85 -3.44 -17.72
CA ALA A 281 -2.57 -4.85 -17.64
C ALA A 281 -3.27 -5.64 -18.77
N LEU A 282 -4.54 -5.38 -19.01
CA LEU A 282 -5.30 -6.01 -20.09
C LEU A 282 -4.72 -5.68 -21.47
N TRP A 283 -4.37 -4.41 -21.70
CA TRP A 283 -3.78 -3.98 -22.98
C TRP A 283 -2.45 -4.67 -23.25
N ALA A 284 -1.53 -4.66 -22.27
CA ALA A 284 -0.19 -5.22 -22.45
C ALA A 284 -0.21 -6.75 -22.60
N PHE A 285 -1.05 -7.43 -21.82
CA PHE A 285 -1.08 -8.89 -21.73
C PHE A 285 -2.32 -9.52 -22.35
N ARG A 286 -2.96 -8.83 -23.30
CA ARG A 286 -4.23 -9.27 -23.90
C ARG A 286 -4.22 -10.74 -24.34
N SER A 287 -3.14 -11.20 -24.97
CA SER A 287 -3.04 -12.60 -25.44
C SER A 287 -2.98 -13.61 -24.29
N ALA A 288 -2.40 -13.23 -23.16
CA ALA A 288 -2.29 -14.12 -22.00
C ALA A 288 -3.64 -14.34 -21.30
N TRP A 289 -4.55 -13.36 -21.34
CA TRP A 289 -5.85 -13.45 -20.66
C TRP A 289 -6.79 -14.51 -21.27
N TRP A 290 -6.59 -14.84 -22.53
CA TRP A 290 -7.37 -15.89 -23.24
C TRP A 290 -6.76 -17.28 -23.11
N GLN A 291 -5.53 -17.39 -22.58
CA GLN A 291 -4.87 -18.67 -22.31
C GLN A 291 -5.26 -19.18 -20.92
N ARG A 292 -5.28 -20.49 -20.76
CA ARG A 292 -5.48 -21.10 -19.44
C ARG A 292 -4.35 -20.65 -18.52
N PRO A 293 -4.63 -20.07 -17.33
CA PRO A 293 -3.60 -19.66 -16.42
C PRO A 293 -2.82 -20.86 -15.91
N LEU A 294 -1.53 -20.69 -15.72
CA LEU A 294 -0.71 -21.60 -14.92
C LEU A 294 -1.20 -21.55 -13.45
N ALA A 295 -0.81 -22.57 -12.67
CA ALA A 295 -1.10 -22.54 -11.25
C ALA A 295 -0.47 -21.30 -10.60
N PRO A 296 -1.15 -20.66 -9.61
CA PRO A 296 -0.59 -19.55 -8.86
C PRO A 296 0.75 -19.92 -8.22
N VAL A 297 1.67 -18.95 -8.10
CA VAL A 297 3.00 -19.15 -7.48
C VAL A 297 2.89 -19.76 -6.09
N SER A 298 1.88 -19.32 -5.32
CA SER A 298 1.59 -19.87 -3.99
C SER A 298 0.07 -20.03 -3.86
N PRO A 299 -0.47 -21.26 -4.08
CA PRO A 299 -1.89 -21.52 -3.93
C PRO A 299 -2.48 -21.11 -2.55
N PRO A 300 -1.80 -21.33 -1.41
CA PRO A 300 -2.29 -20.83 -0.13
C PRO A 300 -2.41 -19.30 -0.09
N MET A 301 -1.40 -18.57 -0.56
CA MET A 301 -1.44 -17.12 -0.55
C MET A 301 -2.43 -16.55 -1.54
N HIS A 302 -2.63 -17.19 -2.70
CA HIS A 302 -3.71 -16.83 -3.62
C HIS A 302 -5.08 -16.91 -2.94
N ARG A 303 -5.35 -17.98 -2.17
CA ARG A 303 -6.59 -18.09 -1.38
C ARG A 303 -6.72 -17.00 -0.33
N VAL A 304 -5.62 -16.63 0.34
CA VAL A 304 -5.60 -15.52 1.30
C VAL A 304 -5.95 -14.21 0.59
N PHE A 305 -5.34 -13.89 -0.56
CA PHE A 305 -5.63 -12.67 -1.32
C PHE A 305 -7.10 -12.58 -1.76
N VAL A 306 -7.64 -13.67 -2.32
CA VAL A 306 -9.04 -13.71 -2.78
C VAL A 306 -9.99 -13.52 -1.60
N ARG A 307 -9.76 -14.22 -0.47
CA ARG A 307 -10.60 -14.09 0.73
C ARG A 307 -10.48 -12.71 1.37
N TYR A 308 -9.29 -12.13 1.39
CA TYR A 308 -9.08 -10.77 1.85
C TYR A 308 -9.89 -9.76 1.04
N LEU A 309 -9.78 -9.80 -0.30
CA LEU A 309 -10.56 -8.92 -1.17
C LEU A 309 -12.07 -9.11 -0.98
N GLY A 310 -12.51 -10.36 -0.86
CA GLY A 310 -13.90 -10.66 -0.55
C GLY A 310 -14.37 -10.09 0.78
N LEU A 311 -13.57 -10.22 1.85
CA LEU A 311 -13.88 -9.67 3.17
C LEU A 311 -13.89 -8.14 3.16
N VAL A 312 -12.95 -7.50 2.46
CA VAL A 312 -12.94 -6.04 2.31
C VAL A 312 -14.19 -5.55 1.58
N LEU A 313 -14.54 -6.17 0.44
CA LEU A 313 -15.74 -5.80 -0.30
C LEU A 313 -17.01 -6.06 0.51
N LEU A 314 -17.07 -7.18 1.24
CA LEU A 314 -18.18 -7.49 2.13
C LEU A 314 -18.32 -6.46 3.26
N ALA A 315 -17.20 -6.06 3.88
CA ALA A 315 -17.22 -5.05 4.92
C ALA A 315 -17.65 -3.67 4.38
N LEU A 316 -17.15 -3.25 3.21
CA LEU A 316 -17.56 -2.01 2.57
C LEU A 316 -19.04 -2.03 2.18
N ALA A 317 -19.53 -3.14 1.63
CA ALA A 317 -20.96 -3.33 1.34
C ALA A 317 -21.79 -3.35 2.64
N GLY A 318 -21.29 -3.98 3.69
CA GLY A 318 -21.92 -3.97 5.01
C GLY A 318 -22.05 -2.55 5.59
N MET A 319 -21.05 -1.69 5.40
CA MET A 319 -21.14 -0.27 5.79
C MET A 319 -22.26 0.46 5.04
N VAL A 320 -22.52 0.12 3.77
CA VAL A 320 -23.66 0.67 3.02
C VAL A 320 -24.97 0.15 3.60
N VAL A 321 -25.08 -1.17 3.77
CA VAL A 321 -26.35 -1.84 4.13
C VAL A 321 -26.75 -1.51 5.57
N PHE A 322 -25.83 -1.63 6.52
CA PHE A 322 -26.13 -1.54 7.94
C PHE A 322 -25.88 -0.14 8.55
N ALA A 323 -24.94 0.62 7.98
CA ALA A 323 -24.61 1.95 8.49
C ALA A 323 -25.03 3.10 7.56
N GLY A 324 -25.66 2.83 6.40
CA GLY A 324 -26.14 3.88 5.49
C GLY A 324 -25.03 4.77 4.89
N VAL A 325 -23.79 4.26 4.83
CA VAL A 325 -22.65 5.02 4.28
C VAL A 325 -22.86 5.22 2.78
N SER A 326 -22.82 6.48 2.34
CA SER A 326 -23.04 6.83 0.94
C SER A 326 -21.91 7.62 0.29
N ASN A 327 -20.79 7.85 1.00
CA ASN A 327 -19.64 8.54 0.44
C ASN A 327 -18.37 7.72 0.64
N PHE A 328 -17.75 7.30 -0.48
CA PHE A 328 -16.52 6.53 -0.51
C PHE A 328 -15.45 7.29 -1.30
N LYS A 329 -14.42 7.77 -0.58
CA LYS A 329 -13.30 8.48 -1.21
C LYS A 329 -12.19 7.49 -1.57
N GLY A 330 -11.60 7.61 -2.75
CA GLY A 330 -10.52 6.74 -3.22
C GLY A 330 -9.34 6.66 -2.23
N ARG A 331 -9.05 7.74 -1.48
CA ARG A 331 -8.04 7.76 -0.43
C ARG A 331 -8.36 6.85 0.79
N TRP A 332 -9.61 6.44 0.98
CA TRP A 332 -9.96 5.50 2.04
C TRP A 332 -9.83 4.05 1.58
N ILE A 333 -10.02 3.84 0.28
CA ILE A 333 -10.02 2.53 -0.36
C ILE A 333 -8.59 2.11 -0.73
N LEU A 334 -7.70 3.06 -1.01
CA LEU A 334 -6.32 2.80 -1.44
C LEU A 334 -5.56 1.80 -0.53
N PRO A 335 -5.47 1.96 0.80
CA PRO A 335 -4.75 1.02 1.65
C PRO A 335 -5.38 -0.37 1.68
N LEU A 336 -6.69 -0.48 1.41
CA LEU A 336 -7.41 -1.76 1.35
C LEU A 336 -7.08 -2.55 0.08
N LEU A 337 -6.82 -1.86 -1.04
CA LEU A 337 -6.63 -2.48 -2.36
C LEU A 337 -5.21 -2.35 -2.90
N CYS A 338 -4.27 -1.75 -2.16
CA CYS A 338 -2.88 -1.55 -2.61
C CYS A 338 -2.16 -2.85 -3.02
N MET A 339 -2.57 -4.00 -2.45
CA MET A 339 -1.98 -5.30 -2.76
C MET A 339 -2.54 -5.93 -4.06
N ALA A 340 -3.54 -5.34 -4.71
CA ALA A 340 -4.19 -5.95 -5.88
C ALA A 340 -3.22 -6.27 -7.04
N PRO A 341 -2.25 -5.41 -7.41
CA PRO A 341 -1.26 -5.76 -8.42
C PRO A 341 -0.41 -6.99 -8.02
N LEU A 342 0.01 -7.08 -6.75
CA LEU A 342 0.76 -8.23 -6.25
C LEU A 342 -0.06 -9.52 -6.34
N ALA A 343 -1.31 -9.48 -5.92
CA ALA A 343 -2.22 -10.61 -6.02
C ALA A 343 -2.38 -11.10 -7.46
N ALA A 344 -2.56 -10.18 -8.41
CA ALA A 344 -2.74 -10.51 -9.82
C ALA A 344 -1.47 -11.11 -10.45
N PHE A 345 -0.29 -10.52 -10.24
CA PHE A 345 0.96 -11.06 -10.78
C PHE A 345 1.36 -12.39 -10.13
N SER A 346 1.02 -12.61 -8.86
CA SER A 346 1.23 -13.91 -8.20
C SER A 346 0.26 -14.99 -8.66
N ALA A 347 -0.95 -14.60 -9.08
CA ALA A 347 -1.94 -15.51 -9.67
C ALA A 347 -1.61 -15.92 -11.12
N ARG A 348 -0.83 -15.10 -11.83
CA ARG A 348 -0.49 -15.25 -13.26
C ARG A 348 1.04 -15.16 -13.47
N PRO A 349 1.83 -16.15 -13.00
CA PRO A 349 3.30 -16.10 -13.06
C PRO A 349 3.83 -16.03 -14.50
N GLU A 350 3.08 -16.52 -15.48
CA GLU A 350 3.44 -16.45 -16.90
C GLU A 350 3.60 -15.03 -17.43
N LEU A 351 2.97 -14.04 -16.78
CA LEU A 351 3.09 -12.65 -17.20
C LEU A 351 4.52 -12.11 -17.05
N GLN A 352 5.31 -12.67 -16.12
CA GLN A 352 6.69 -12.25 -15.86
C GLN A 352 7.61 -12.48 -17.08
N HIS A 353 7.30 -13.49 -17.87
CA HIS A 353 8.09 -13.91 -19.06
C HIS A 353 7.38 -13.60 -20.38
N HIS A 354 6.27 -12.86 -20.34
CA HIS A 354 5.49 -12.55 -21.52
C HIS A 354 6.28 -11.69 -22.52
N PRO A 355 6.22 -11.96 -23.84
CA PRO A 355 6.97 -11.21 -24.85
C PRO A 355 6.71 -9.70 -24.85
N ARG A 356 5.52 -9.28 -24.45
CA ARG A 356 5.12 -7.85 -24.34
C ARG A 356 5.48 -7.21 -23.01
N ALA A 357 6.18 -7.90 -22.14
CA ALA A 357 6.61 -7.39 -20.83
C ALA A 357 7.33 -6.04 -20.91
N ARG A 358 8.21 -5.88 -21.93
CA ARG A 358 8.90 -4.59 -22.17
C ARG A 358 7.92 -3.45 -22.44
N ARG A 359 6.84 -3.70 -23.19
CA ARG A 359 5.80 -2.68 -23.46
C ARG A 359 5.11 -2.24 -22.18
N TYR A 360 4.81 -3.18 -21.29
CA TYR A 360 4.22 -2.88 -20.00
C TYR A 360 5.16 -2.02 -19.14
N THR A 361 6.44 -2.36 -19.06
CA THR A 361 7.44 -1.56 -18.32
C THR A 361 7.52 -0.14 -18.88
N ILE A 362 7.57 0.02 -20.20
CA ILE A 362 7.60 1.34 -20.85
C ILE A 362 6.33 2.13 -20.50
N ALA A 363 5.14 1.52 -20.58
CA ALA A 363 3.88 2.19 -20.27
C ALA A 363 3.82 2.68 -18.81
N VAL A 364 4.25 1.84 -17.85
CA VAL A 364 4.32 2.20 -16.43
C VAL A 364 5.33 3.33 -16.20
N ALA A 365 6.51 3.25 -16.80
CA ALA A 365 7.54 4.30 -16.69
C ALA A 365 7.08 5.62 -17.33
N THR A 366 6.47 5.56 -18.52
CA THR A 366 5.89 6.75 -19.17
C THR A 366 4.81 7.38 -18.31
N MET A 367 3.92 6.59 -17.71
CA MET A 367 2.90 7.11 -16.81
C MET A 367 3.53 7.78 -15.57
N ALA A 368 4.56 7.19 -14.98
CA ALA A 368 5.26 7.79 -13.84
C ALA A 368 5.88 9.16 -14.22
N VAL A 369 6.49 9.27 -15.40
CA VAL A 369 7.04 10.52 -15.91
C VAL A 369 5.92 11.54 -16.20
N ILE A 370 4.82 11.14 -16.84
CA ILE A 370 3.66 12.00 -17.08
C ILE A 370 3.12 12.57 -15.78
N LEU A 371 2.95 11.73 -14.76
CA LEU A 371 2.43 12.15 -13.45
C LEU A 371 3.41 13.11 -12.74
N LEU A 372 4.71 12.85 -12.83
CA LEU A 372 5.75 13.73 -12.29
C LEU A 372 5.67 15.13 -12.93
N VAL A 373 5.67 15.17 -14.26
CA VAL A 373 5.60 16.44 -15.02
C VAL A 373 4.28 17.15 -14.76
N ALA A 374 3.15 16.42 -14.82
CA ALA A 374 1.83 16.99 -14.58
C ALA A 374 1.69 17.56 -13.14
N ALA A 375 2.28 16.93 -12.15
CA ALA A 375 2.27 17.46 -10.79
C ALA A 375 3.04 18.79 -10.67
N GLY A 376 4.15 18.93 -11.39
CA GLY A 376 4.97 20.15 -11.40
C GLY A 376 4.35 21.31 -12.17
N ILE A 377 3.73 21.04 -13.33
CA ILE A 377 3.20 22.11 -14.20
C ILE A 377 1.76 22.53 -13.86
N ARG A 378 1.03 21.71 -13.08
CA ARG A 378 -0.38 21.96 -12.75
C ARG A 378 -0.64 23.34 -12.11
N PRO A 379 0.13 23.83 -11.13
CA PRO A 379 -0.11 25.14 -10.52
C PRO A 379 -0.12 26.27 -11.56
N TRP A 380 0.76 26.20 -12.57
CA TRP A 380 0.81 27.17 -13.66
C TRP A 380 -0.45 27.14 -14.51
N PHE A 381 -0.97 25.95 -14.85
CA PHE A 381 -2.22 25.81 -15.59
C PHE A 381 -3.43 26.27 -14.78
N SER A 382 -3.45 26.03 -13.47
CA SER A 382 -4.50 26.54 -12.59
C SER A 382 -4.53 28.07 -12.57
N GLY A 383 -3.34 28.71 -12.53
CA GLY A 383 -3.22 30.15 -12.61
C GLY A 383 -3.76 30.73 -13.93
N LEU A 384 -3.48 30.07 -15.08
CA LEU A 384 -4.01 30.48 -16.38
C LEU A 384 -5.54 30.37 -16.48
N ARG A 385 -6.17 29.53 -15.66
CA ARG A 385 -7.65 29.39 -15.58
C ARG A 385 -8.28 30.31 -14.54
N GLY A 386 -7.51 31.19 -13.91
CA GLY A 386 -8.00 32.05 -12.82
C GLY A 386 -8.18 31.34 -11.49
N GLU A 387 -7.78 30.05 -11.36
CA GLU A 387 -7.72 29.31 -10.10
C GLU A 387 -6.41 29.67 -9.39
N VAL A 388 -6.37 30.88 -8.83
CA VAL A 388 -5.15 31.46 -8.22
C VAL A 388 -4.74 30.82 -6.87
N ASP A 389 -5.60 30.03 -6.27
CA ASP A 389 -5.41 29.43 -4.93
C ASP A 389 -4.17 28.52 -4.82
N GLU A 390 -3.64 28.03 -5.94
CA GLU A 390 -2.44 27.18 -5.93
C GLU A 390 -1.13 27.97 -6.17
N LEU A 391 -1.20 29.21 -6.62
CA LEU A 391 -0.05 30.08 -6.89
C LEU A 391 0.07 31.21 -5.90
N ASN A 392 -1.05 31.71 -5.38
CA ASN A 392 -1.08 32.82 -4.46
C ASN A 392 -0.94 32.35 -3.01
N HIS A 393 -0.17 33.13 -2.29
CA HIS A 393 0.02 33.03 -0.87
C HIS A 393 -0.32 34.33 -0.23
N PRO A 394 -0.94 34.30 0.96
CA PRO A 394 -0.80 35.43 1.83
C PRO A 394 0.63 35.60 2.29
#